data_67bac9a792f41b538fa8f0d1e75b7119
#
_entry.id   67bac9a792f41b538fa8f0d1e75b7119
#
_cell.length_a   1.000
_cell.length_b   1.000
_cell.length_c   1.000
_cell.angle_alpha   90.00
_cell.angle_beta   90.00
_cell.angle_gamma   90.00
#
_symmetry.space_group_name_H-M   'P 1'
#
loop_
_entity.id
_entity.type
_entity.pdbx_description
1 polymer ?
#
loop_
_entity_poly.entity_id
_entity_poly.type
_entity_poly.pdbx_seq_one_letter_code
_entity_poly.pdbx_strand_id
1 'polypeptide(L)'
;SSDLVGAAFAEVDLVDGRGRKRRLTVSGDLGEASPLLVSEREAREDCDVLVVESTYGNRNHRPLADTEDELVAVIDDVLHKRRGNLIVPAFALGRAQEFLLLLYRLAQAGRIRVPLVFVDSPLARQAAEVTFAHLDALDELAAEFHARARARKLPFSLRYTESVEDSMFLNSISNGAVIVAASGMCEAGRIRHHLRHNLGRRQCGILFTGYQAAGTLGRRIVDGAKSV
;
A
#
# COMPACT_ATOMS: atom_id res chain seq x y z
N SER A 1 2.87 11.86 -10.70
CA SER A 1 2.23 10.58 -10.45
C SER A 1 2.16 10.37 -8.95
N SER A 2 1.07 9.90 -8.51
CA SER A 2 0.88 9.46 -7.14
C SER A 2 1.44 8.05 -6.97
N ASP A 3 1.37 7.50 -5.76
CA ASP A 3 1.58 6.08 -5.49
C ASP A 3 0.56 5.19 -6.21
N LEU A 4 -0.31 5.76 -7.01
CA LEU A 4 -1.38 5.10 -7.72
C LEU A 4 -1.07 5.05 -9.21
N VAL A 5 -0.95 3.86 -9.76
CA VAL A 5 -0.96 3.66 -11.22
C VAL A 5 -2.26 4.25 -11.79
N GLY A 6 -2.13 5.16 -12.77
CA GLY A 6 -3.25 5.85 -13.37
C GLY A 6 -3.68 7.15 -12.69
N ALA A 7 -3.01 7.59 -11.62
CA ALA A 7 -3.20 8.95 -11.13
C ALA A 7 -2.74 9.96 -12.18
N ALA A 8 -3.54 10.99 -12.37
CA ALA A 8 -3.33 11.99 -13.39
C ALA A 8 -3.55 13.38 -12.81
N PHE A 9 -2.90 14.36 -13.41
CA PHE A 9 -3.27 15.76 -13.24
C PHE A 9 -3.99 16.24 -14.49
N ALA A 10 -4.75 17.31 -14.31
CA ALA A 10 -5.48 17.93 -15.39
C ALA A 10 -4.94 19.33 -15.67
N GLU A 11 -4.68 19.64 -16.95
CA GLU A 11 -4.35 20.99 -17.43
C GLU A 11 -5.50 21.51 -18.27
N VAL A 12 -5.94 22.72 -17.97
CA VAL A 12 -7.04 23.38 -18.66
C VAL A 12 -6.60 24.76 -19.11
N ASP A 13 -6.56 24.96 -20.41
CA ASP A 13 -6.32 26.29 -20.99
C ASP A 13 -7.65 27.04 -21.07
N LEU A 14 -7.70 28.19 -20.43
CA LEU A 14 -8.87 29.05 -20.33
C LEU A 14 -8.57 30.40 -21.03
N VAL A 15 -9.62 31.06 -21.51
CA VAL A 15 -9.54 32.45 -21.98
C VAL A 15 -10.34 33.30 -21.01
N ASP A 16 -9.70 34.26 -20.34
CA ASP A 16 -10.36 35.14 -19.39
C ASP A 16 -11.27 36.15 -20.09
N GLY A 17 -12.11 36.85 -19.34
CA GLY A 17 -13.03 37.85 -19.88
C GLY A 17 -12.35 39.04 -20.59
N ARG A 18 -11.01 39.12 -20.60
CA ARG A 18 -10.17 40.08 -21.29
C ARG A 18 -9.44 39.49 -22.50
N GLY A 19 -9.76 38.24 -22.88
CA GLY A 19 -9.13 37.52 -23.98
C GLY A 19 -7.72 36.99 -23.71
N ARG A 20 -7.24 36.98 -22.46
CA ARG A 20 -5.92 36.44 -22.08
C ARG A 20 -6.01 34.96 -21.82
N LYS A 21 -5.07 34.20 -22.39
CA LYS A 21 -4.94 32.76 -22.07
C LYS A 21 -4.44 32.59 -20.66
N ARG A 22 -5.03 31.64 -19.96
CA ARG A 22 -4.68 31.25 -18.60
C ARG A 22 -4.64 29.73 -18.49
N ARG A 23 -3.58 29.19 -17.89
CA ARG A 23 -3.47 27.76 -17.65
C ARG A 23 -3.78 27.45 -16.18
N LEU A 24 -4.79 26.62 -15.97
CA LEU A 24 -5.12 26.02 -14.68
C LEU A 24 -4.57 24.59 -14.67
N THR A 25 -3.79 24.25 -13.65
CA THR A 25 -3.33 22.89 -13.40
C THR A 25 -3.92 22.38 -12.09
N VAL A 26 -4.50 21.18 -12.11
CA VAL A 26 -5.00 20.46 -10.94
C VAL A 26 -4.14 19.23 -10.76
N SER A 27 -3.47 19.11 -9.60
CA SER A 27 -2.43 18.10 -9.39
C SER A 27 -2.93 16.64 -9.34
N GLY A 28 -4.20 16.40 -9.03
CA GLY A 28 -4.57 15.08 -8.54
C GLY A 28 -3.75 14.71 -7.29
N ASP A 29 -3.57 13.42 -7.05
CA ASP A 29 -2.68 12.93 -5.98
C ASP A 29 -1.22 13.03 -6.44
N LEU A 30 -0.34 13.58 -5.63
CA LEU A 30 1.06 13.80 -6.00
C LEU A 30 1.98 12.60 -5.70
N GLY A 31 1.73 11.83 -4.65
CA GLY A 31 2.55 10.69 -4.24
C GLY A 31 3.99 11.05 -3.80
N GLU A 32 4.84 10.06 -3.67
CA GLU A 32 6.22 10.21 -3.19
C GLU A 32 7.21 10.60 -4.31
N ALA A 33 8.38 11.09 -3.92
CA ALA A 33 9.44 11.47 -4.86
C ALA A 33 10.15 10.25 -5.50
N SER A 34 10.17 9.10 -4.82
CA SER A 34 10.80 7.86 -5.29
C SER A 34 9.84 6.69 -5.07
N PRO A 35 8.81 6.55 -5.90
CA PRO A 35 7.84 5.47 -5.78
C PRO A 35 8.48 4.12 -6.11
N LEU A 36 8.03 3.05 -5.44
CA LEU A 36 8.52 1.69 -5.70
C LEU A 36 7.83 1.00 -6.87
N LEU A 37 6.66 1.49 -7.24
CA LEU A 37 5.79 0.81 -8.21
C LEU A 37 5.84 1.43 -9.60
N VAL A 38 5.90 2.74 -9.67
CA VAL A 38 5.83 3.49 -10.93
C VAL A 38 7.08 4.34 -11.13
N SER A 39 7.36 4.67 -12.40
CA SER A 39 8.48 5.53 -12.75
C SER A 39 8.33 6.94 -12.17
N GLU A 40 9.44 7.66 -12.07
CA GLU A 40 9.47 9.04 -11.59
C GLU A 40 8.52 9.95 -12.39
N ARG A 41 8.10 11.03 -11.74
CA ARG A 41 7.19 12.02 -12.35
C ARG A 41 7.88 12.77 -13.47
N GLU A 42 7.12 13.05 -14.52
CA GLU A 42 7.53 14.02 -15.50
C GLU A 42 7.45 15.44 -14.92
N ALA A 43 8.44 16.28 -15.25
CA ALA A 43 8.38 17.70 -14.97
C ALA A 43 7.22 18.33 -15.75
N ARG A 44 6.55 19.32 -15.16
CA ARG A 44 5.42 20.01 -15.80
C ARG A 44 5.78 21.44 -16.16
N GLU A 45 5.06 21.93 -17.15
CA GLU A 45 5.17 23.33 -17.59
C GLU A 45 4.59 24.29 -16.55
N ASP A 46 4.99 25.55 -16.65
CA ASP A 46 4.44 26.63 -15.83
C ASP A 46 2.93 26.78 -16.01
N CYS A 47 2.25 27.14 -14.95
CA CYS A 47 0.82 27.43 -14.97
C CYS A 47 0.50 28.76 -14.28
N ASP A 48 -0.62 29.39 -14.64
CA ASP A 48 -1.08 30.63 -14.01
C ASP A 48 -1.76 30.35 -12.67
N VAL A 49 -2.45 29.22 -12.56
CA VAL A 49 -3.17 28.79 -11.34
C VAL A 49 -2.90 27.32 -11.09
N LEU A 50 -2.45 27.02 -9.88
CA LEU A 50 -2.22 25.64 -9.42
C LEU A 50 -3.20 25.28 -8.29
N VAL A 51 -3.97 24.22 -8.49
CA VAL A 51 -4.74 23.56 -7.44
C VAL A 51 -3.99 22.28 -7.07
N VAL A 52 -3.46 22.23 -5.85
CA VAL A 52 -2.58 21.17 -5.41
C VAL A 52 -3.15 20.47 -4.17
N GLU A 53 -3.04 19.14 -4.12
CA GLU A 53 -3.38 18.35 -2.95
C GLU A 53 -2.45 18.69 -1.78
N SER A 54 -2.87 18.44 -0.55
CA SER A 54 -2.08 18.77 0.64
C SER A 54 -2.24 17.77 1.78
N THR A 55 -2.46 16.50 1.47
CA THR A 55 -2.67 15.43 2.45
C THR A 55 -1.53 15.36 3.47
N TYR A 56 -0.31 15.52 3.01
CA TYR A 56 0.89 15.60 3.84
C TYR A 56 1.57 16.98 3.81
N GLY A 57 0.83 18.04 3.48
CA GLY A 57 1.37 19.39 3.32
C GLY A 57 1.99 20.01 4.56
N ASN A 58 1.77 19.43 5.74
CA ASN A 58 2.31 19.88 7.03
C ASN A 58 3.47 19.04 7.58
N ARG A 59 3.97 18.07 6.83
CA ARG A 59 5.07 17.20 7.28
C ARG A 59 5.84 16.60 6.10
N ASN A 60 7.06 16.20 6.36
CA ASN A 60 7.86 15.43 5.43
C ASN A 60 7.60 13.92 5.64
N HIS A 61 7.67 13.13 4.57
CA HIS A 61 7.76 11.68 4.67
C HIS A 61 9.08 11.28 5.32
N ARG A 62 9.07 10.16 6.03
CA ARG A 62 10.31 9.56 6.54
C ARG A 62 11.13 9.05 5.36
N PRO A 63 12.47 9.05 5.47
CA PRO A 63 13.30 8.36 4.50
C PRO A 63 12.88 6.91 4.33
N LEU A 64 12.95 6.40 3.11
CA LEU A 64 12.54 5.03 2.81
C LEU A 64 13.38 4.01 3.61
N ALA A 65 14.67 4.28 3.83
CA ALA A 65 15.53 3.44 4.64
C ALA A 65 15.02 3.26 6.08
N ASP A 66 14.54 4.34 6.71
CA ASP A 66 13.97 4.28 8.08
C ASP A 66 12.69 3.45 8.10
N THR A 67 11.86 3.57 7.05
CA THR A 67 10.64 2.78 6.89
C THR A 67 10.96 1.29 6.71
N GLU A 68 12.01 0.97 5.96
CA GLU A 68 12.50 -0.40 5.81
C GLU A 68 12.99 -0.99 7.12
N ASP A 69 13.80 -0.24 7.87
CA ASP A 69 14.32 -0.67 9.17
C ASP A 69 13.18 -0.95 10.17
N GLU A 70 12.17 -0.06 10.20
CA GLU A 70 10.97 -0.27 11.01
C GLU A 70 10.21 -1.53 10.59
N LEU A 71 10.01 -1.76 9.29
CA LEU A 71 9.34 -2.95 8.78
C LEU A 71 10.10 -4.23 9.13
N VAL A 72 11.42 -4.22 8.99
CA VAL A 72 12.29 -5.35 9.40
C VAL A 72 12.10 -5.66 10.88
N ALA A 73 12.14 -4.64 11.74
CA ALA A 73 11.96 -4.80 13.18
C ALA A 73 10.56 -5.34 13.53
N VAL A 74 9.51 -4.84 12.89
CA VAL A 74 8.12 -5.30 13.09
C VAL A 74 7.95 -6.76 12.65
N ILE A 75 8.49 -7.15 11.50
CA ILE A 75 8.42 -8.53 11.00
C ILE A 75 9.15 -9.46 11.96
N ASP A 76 10.35 -9.12 12.40
CA ASP A 76 11.12 -9.94 13.36
C ASP A 76 10.36 -10.09 14.68
N ASP A 77 9.83 -9.00 15.22
CA ASP A 77 9.06 -9.03 16.46
C ASP A 77 7.79 -9.87 16.34
N VAL A 78 6.95 -9.59 15.32
CA VAL A 78 5.63 -10.22 15.22
C VAL A 78 5.72 -11.68 14.78
N LEU A 79 6.45 -11.95 13.67
CA LEU A 79 6.45 -13.30 13.08
C LEU A 79 7.40 -14.25 13.79
N HIS A 80 8.55 -13.78 14.29
CA HIS A 80 9.60 -14.64 14.82
C HIS A 80 9.65 -14.66 16.34
N LYS A 81 9.64 -13.51 17.02
CA LYS A 81 9.70 -13.45 18.49
C LYS A 81 8.35 -13.79 19.11
N ARG A 82 7.29 -13.06 18.76
CA ARG A 82 5.94 -13.28 19.31
C ARG A 82 5.20 -14.45 18.69
N ARG A 83 5.65 -14.94 17.52
CA ARG A 83 5.00 -16.01 16.75
C ARG A 83 3.52 -15.72 16.48
N GLY A 84 3.23 -14.53 15.96
CA GLY A 84 1.90 -14.08 15.59
C GLY A 84 1.75 -13.92 14.08
N ASN A 85 0.64 -13.27 13.70
CA ASN A 85 0.38 -12.82 12.34
C ASN A 85 0.51 -11.31 12.27
N LEU A 86 0.96 -10.80 11.13
CA LEU A 86 1.00 -9.38 10.82
C LEU A 86 -0.18 -9.03 9.93
N ILE A 87 -1.09 -8.20 10.43
CA ILE A 87 -2.28 -7.74 9.70
C ILE A 87 -1.97 -6.36 9.12
N VAL A 88 -2.18 -6.19 7.82
CA VAL A 88 -1.80 -4.98 7.08
C VAL A 88 -3.02 -4.40 6.37
N PRO A 89 -3.67 -3.39 6.97
CA PRO A 89 -4.68 -2.62 6.28
C PRO A 89 -4.06 -1.87 5.09
N ALA A 90 -4.53 -2.13 3.88
CA ALA A 90 -4.03 -1.45 2.69
C ALA A 90 -5.15 -1.13 1.70
N PHE A 91 -4.99 -0.04 0.96
CA PHE A 91 -5.84 0.21 -0.20
C PHE A 91 -5.56 -0.85 -1.27
N ALA A 92 -6.62 -1.28 -1.93
CA ALA A 92 -6.54 -2.35 -2.94
C ALA A 92 -5.72 -1.94 -4.16
N LEU A 93 -5.71 -0.65 -4.49
CA LEU A 93 -4.98 -0.07 -5.61
C LEU A 93 -3.76 0.69 -5.08
N GLY A 94 -2.59 0.45 -5.67
CA GLY A 94 -1.32 1.09 -5.36
C GLY A 94 -0.68 0.53 -4.09
N ARG A 95 -1.20 0.86 -2.91
CA ARG A 95 -0.57 0.58 -1.61
C ARG A 95 -0.36 -0.92 -1.30
N ALA A 96 -1.29 -1.78 -1.71
CA ALA A 96 -1.10 -3.22 -1.53
C ALA A 96 0.06 -3.74 -2.39
N GLN A 97 0.18 -3.26 -3.63
CA GLN A 97 1.24 -3.65 -4.56
C GLN A 97 2.60 -3.12 -4.09
N GLU A 98 2.68 -1.86 -3.65
CA GLU A 98 3.91 -1.28 -3.09
C GLU A 98 4.40 -2.03 -1.86
N PHE A 99 3.50 -2.39 -0.95
CA PHE A 99 3.85 -3.17 0.22
C PHE A 99 4.43 -4.54 -0.16
N LEU A 100 3.86 -5.21 -1.18
CA LEU A 100 4.40 -6.47 -1.70
C LEU A 100 5.81 -6.29 -2.31
N LEU A 101 6.05 -5.19 -3.04
CA LEU A 101 7.36 -4.88 -3.59
C LEU A 101 8.39 -4.61 -2.49
N LEU A 102 8.00 -3.89 -1.43
CA LEU A 102 8.86 -3.63 -0.29
C LEU A 102 9.24 -4.94 0.44
N LEU A 103 8.27 -5.83 0.67
CA LEU A 103 8.54 -7.17 1.23
C LEU A 103 9.50 -7.97 0.33
N TYR A 104 9.26 -7.92 -0.98
CA TYR A 104 10.10 -8.61 -1.94
C TYR A 104 11.54 -8.10 -1.90
N ARG A 105 11.75 -6.78 -1.98
CA ARG A 105 13.07 -6.15 -1.91
C ARG A 105 13.82 -6.53 -0.64
N LEU A 106 13.17 -6.44 0.52
CA LEU A 106 13.78 -6.79 1.81
C LEU A 106 14.11 -8.28 1.92
N ALA A 107 13.23 -9.14 1.42
CA ALA A 107 13.47 -10.59 1.42
C ALA A 107 14.60 -10.99 0.46
N GLN A 108 14.70 -10.36 -0.73
CA GLN A 108 15.81 -10.55 -1.67
C GLN A 108 17.14 -10.12 -1.05
N ALA A 109 17.16 -9.02 -0.30
CA ALA A 109 18.33 -8.55 0.43
C ALA A 109 18.67 -9.40 1.67
N GLY A 110 17.89 -10.45 1.98
CA GLY A 110 18.07 -11.28 3.15
C GLY A 110 17.78 -10.59 4.48
N ARG A 111 17.17 -9.40 4.44
CA ARG A 111 16.87 -8.59 5.66
C ARG A 111 15.66 -9.10 6.42
N ILE A 112 14.73 -9.78 5.76
CA ILE A 112 13.55 -10.39 6.37
C ILE A 112 13.36 -11.84 5.92
N ARG A 113 12.68 -12.61 6.75
CA ARG A 113 12.15 -13.92 6.40
C ARG A 113 10.65 -13.92 6.63
N VAL A 114 9.88 -13.99 5.56
CA VAL A 114 8.42 -14.07 5.59
C VAL A 114 8.00 -15.35 4.88
N PRO A 115 7.46 -16.36 5.56
CA PRO A 115 7.12 -17.63 4.92
C PRO A 115 5.87 -17.52 4.05
N LEU A 116 4.88 -16.72 4.47
CA LEU A 116 3.55 -16.75 3.90
C LEU A 116 2.93 -15.34 3.88
N VAL A 117 2.53 -14.90 2.69
CA VAL A 117 1.86 -13.62 2.44
C VAL A 117 0.52 -13.89 1.78
N PHE A 118 -0.56 -13.40 2.38
CA PHE A 118 -1.89 -13.40 1.80
C PHE A 118 -2.32 -11.99 1.41
N VAL A 119 -2.93 -11.87 0.24
CA VAL A 119 -3.68 -10.68 -0.17
C VAL A 119 -5.16 -11.05 -0.17
N ASP A 120 -5.84 -10.64 0.89
CA ASP A 120 -7.26 -10.93 1.09
C ASP A 120 -8.14 -9.76 0.61
N SER A 121 -8.09 -9.53 -0.69
CA SER A 121 -8.88 -8.52 -1.38
C SER A 121 -9.05 -8.89 -2.86
N PRO A 122 -10.25 -9.27 -3.31
CA PRO A 122 -10.52 -9.52 -4.73
C PRO A 122 -10.18 -8.31 -5.61
N LEU A 123 -10.48 -7.09 -5.13
CA LEU A 123 -10.15 -5.87 -5.84
C LEU A 123 -8.63 -5.64 -5.95
N ALA A 124 -7.86 -5.96 -4.89
CA ALA A 124 -6.40 -5.83 -4.95
C ALA A 124 -5.77 -6.84 -5.93
N ARG A 125 -6.36 -8.03 -6.07
CA ARG A 125 -5.96 -8.99 -7.10
C ARG A 125 -6.21 -8.44 -8.50
N GLN A 126 -7.43 -7.95 -8.78
CA GLN A 126 -7.76 -7.35 -10.08
C GLN A 126 -6.88 -6.15 -10.38
N ALA A 127 -6.64 -5.28 -9.39
CA ALA A 127 -5.73 -4.15 -9.52
C ALA A 127 -4.30 -4.61 -9.86
N ALA A 128 -3.81 -5.66 -9.23
CA ALA A 128 -2.49 -6.22 -9.54
C ALA A 128 -2.43 -6.78 -10.97
N GLU A 129 -3.46 -7.48 -11.43
CA GLU A 129 -3.56 -8.00 -12.80
C GLU A 129 -3.49 -6.86 -13.83
N VAL A 130 -4.23 -5.77 -13.62
CA VAL A 130 -4.20 -4.59 -14.50
C VAL A 130 -2.84 -3.88 -14.42
N THR A 131 -2.32 -3.62 -13.21
CA THR A 131 -1.03 -2.97 -13.00
C THR A 131 0.10 -3.70 -13.75
N PHE A 132 0.18 -5.01 -13.57
CA PHE A 132 1.23 -5.81 -14.20
C PHE A 132 0.98 -6.15 -15.69
N ALA A 133 -0.15 -5.74 -16.25
CA ALA A 133 -0.35 -5.75 -17.71
C ALA A 133 0.35 -4.55 -18.39
N HIS A 134 0.73 -3.51 -17.64
CA HIS A 134 1.36 -2.27 -18.11
C HIS A 134 2.80 -2.15 -17.59
N LEU A 135 3.66 -3.12 -17.92
CA LEU A 135 5.04 -3.17 -17.42
C LEU A 135 5.91 -1.99 -17.86
N ASP A 136 5.56 -1.35 -18.96
CA ASP A 136 6.22 -0.15 -19.50
C ASP A 136 6.08 1.08 -18.60
N ALA A 137 5.06 1.10 -17.75
CA ALA A 137 4.83 2.17 -16.77
C ALA A 137 5.41 1.85 -15.38
N LEU A 138 6.00 0.67 -15.20
CA LEU A 138 6.49 0.19 -13.89
C LEU A 138 8.01 0.33 -13.77
N ASP A 139 8.47 0.43 -12.53
CA ASP A 139 9.88 0.33 -12.17
C ASP A 139 10.44 -1.08 -12.42
N GLU A 140 11.77 -1.21 -12.60
CA GLU A 140 12.44 -2.50 -12.82
C GLU A 140 12.16 -3.52 -11.70
N LEU A 141 12.09 -3.06 -10.45
CA LEU A 141 11.76 -3.91 -9.30
C LEU A 141 10.37 -4.54 -9.45
N ALA A 142 9.39 -3.77 -9.90
CA ALA A 142 8.03 -4.24 -10.12
C ALA A 142 7.96 -5.25 -11.26
N ALA A 143 8.69 -5.02 -12.34
CA ALA A 143 8.79 -5.94 -13.47
C ALA A 143 9.46 -7.27 -13.05
N GLU A 144 10.55 -7.20 -12.27
CA GLU A 144 11.22 -8.40 -11.73
C GLU A 144 10.31 -9.18 -10.79
N PHE A 145 9.66 -8.49 -9.85
CA PHE A 145 8.70 -9.10 -8.93
C PHE A 145 7.61 -9.87 -9.69
N HIS A 146 7.02 -9.25 -10.72
CA HIS A 146 5.99 -9.89 -11.53
C HIS A 146 6.51 -11.15 -12.24
N ALA A 147 7.67 -11.07 -12.87
CA ALA A 147 8.28 -12.20 -13.55
C ALA A 147 8.54 -13.37 -12.58
N ARG A 148 9.07 -13.08 -11.38
CA ARG A 148 9.31 -14.09 -10.35
C ARG A 148 8.02 -14.65 -9.76
N ALA A 149 7.00 -13.82 -9.58
CA ALA A 149 5.68 -14.27 -9.11
C ALA A 149 5.06 -15.27 -10.08
N ARG A 150 5.07 -14.97 -11.38
CA ARG A 150 4.61 -15.90 -12.45
C ARG A 150 5.41 -17.20 -12.48
N ALA A 151 6.71 -17.11 -12.29
CA ALA A 151 7.59 -18.27 -12.24
C ALA A 151 7.53 -19.06 -10.92
N ARG A 152 6.75 -18.61 -9.92
CA ARG A 152 6.70 -19.16 -8.55
C ARG A 152 8.08 -19.19 -7.86
N LYS A 153 8.88 -18.14 -8.09
CA LYS A 153 10.26 -17.98 -7.58
C LYS A 153 10.40 -16.81 -6.60
N LEU A 154 9.29 -16.34 -6.02
CA LEU A 154 9.35 -15.36 -4.95
C LEU A 154 10.03 -15.95 -3.70
N PRO A 155 10.71 -15.14 -2.87
CA PRO A 155 11.35 -15.59 -1.64
C PRO A 155 10.35 -15.94 -0.53
N PHE A 156 9.06 -15.77 -0.78
CA PHE A 156 7.95 -16.15 0.09
C PHE A 156 6.78 -16.73 -0.71
N SER A 157 5.88 -17.45 -0.05
CA SER A 157 4.64 -17.92 -0.66
C SER A 157 3.63 -16.78 -0.71
N LEU A 158 3.28 -16.30 -1.90
CA LEU A 158 2.23 -15.31 -2.12
C LEU A 158 0.93 -15.99 -2.57
N ARG A 159 -0.18 -15.69 -1.89
CA ARG A 159 -1.50 -16.21 -2.20
C ARG A 159 -2.54 -15.10 -2.20
N TYR A 160 -3.36 -15.06 -3.23
CA TYR A 160 -4.57 -14.24 -3.29
C TYR A 160 -5.77 -15.08 -2.91
N THR A 161 -6.65 -14.56 -2.07
CA THR A 161 -7.92 -15.21 -1.76
C THR A 161 -8.99 -14.76 -2.75
N GLU A 162 -9.84 -15.66 -3.16
CA GLU A 162 -10.91 -15.38 -4.10
C GLU A 162 -12.28 -15.40 -3.40
N SER A 163 -12.56 -16.48 -2.72
CA SER A 163 -13.85 -16.71 -2.06
C SER A 163 -13.94 -16.15 -0.65
N VAL A 164 -15.13 -16.16 -0.08
CA VAL A 164 -15.35 -15.85 1.33
C VAL A 164 -14.79 -16.97 2.21
N GLU A 165 -14.90 -18.20 1.77
CA GLU A 165 -14.40 -19.41 2.43
C GLU A 165 -12.88 -19.34 2.57
N ASP A 166 -12.14 -18.91 1.51
CA ASP A 166 -10.69 -18.69 1.56
C ASP A 166 -10.35 -17.64 2.62
N SER A 167 -11.09 -16.52 2.62
CA SER A 167 -10.90 -15.45 3.61
C SER A 167 -11.13 -15.95 5.04
N MET A 168 -12.18 -16.73 5.25
CA MET A 168 -12.49 -17.32 6.56
C MET A 168 -11.40 -18.31 7.00
N PHE A 169 -10.83 -19.08 6.08
CA PHE A 169 -9.74 -19.99 6.36
C PHE A 169 -8.52 -19.27 6.97
N LEU A 170 -8.24 -18.02 6.56
CA LEU A 170 -7.14 -17.24 7.12
C LEU A 170 -7.25 -17.03 8.64
N ASN A 171 -8.46 -17.05 9.19
CA ASN A 171 -8.67 -16.93 10.62
C ASN A 171 -8.19 -18.16 11.41
N SER A 172 -8.03 -19.31 10.73
CA SER A 172 -7.46 -20.54 11.33
C SER A 172 -5.94 -20.53 11.42
N ILE A 173 -5.26 -19.60 10.70
CA ILE A 173 -3.81 -19.48 10.72
C ILE A 173 -3.37 -18.87 12.04
N SER A 174 -2.70 -19.68 12.84
CA SER A 174 -2.32 -19.28 14.20
C SER A 174 -1.13 -18.31 14.22
N ASN A 175 -0.17 -18.43 13.28
CA ASN A 175 1.05 -17.63 13.25
C ASN A 175 1.77 -17.68 11.89
N GLY A 176 2.77 -16.81 11.73
CA GLY A 176 3.72 -16.84 10.62
C GLY A 176 3.22 -16.26 9.30
N ALA A 177 2.05 -15.62 9.29
CA ALA A 177 1.49 -15.02 8.08
C ALA A 177 1.50 -13.49 8.14
N VAL A 178 1.73 -12.89 6.97
CA VAL A 178 1.39 -11.50 6.68
C VAL A 178 0.08 -11.51 5.90
N ILE A 179 -0.94 -10.80 6.40
CA ILE A 179 -2.28 -10.73 5.80
C ILE A 179 -2.57 -9.29 5.40
N VAL A 180 -2.54 -9.02 4.10
CA VAL A 180 -2.85 -7.72 3.52
C VAL A 180 -4.33 -7.70 3.11
N ALA A 181 -5.11 -6.75 3.61
CA ALA A 181 -6.53 -6.69 3.31
C ALA A 181 -7.05 -5.24 3.19
N ALA A 182 -8.01 -5.02 2.31
CA ALA A 182 -8.70 -3.74 2.15
C ALA A 182 -9.88 -3.64 3.16
N SER A 183 -10.22 -2.43 3.60
CA SER A 183 -9.74 -1.10 3.21
C SER A 183 -8.58 -0.63 4.08
N GLY A 184 -7.80 0.33 3.53
CA GLY A 184 -6.63 0.88 4.21
C GLY A 184 -6.93 1.69 5.49
N MET A 185 -8.14 2.22 5.65
CA MET A 185 -8.59 2.95 6.86
C MET A 185 -9.49 2.11 7.77
N CYS A 186 -9.63 0.82 7.49
CA CYS A 186 -10.39 -0.17 8.27
C CYS A 186 -11.91 0.06 8.35
N GLU A 187 -12.49 0.94 7.53
CA GLU A 187 -13.93 1.27 7.58
C GLU A 187 -14.82 0.18 6.95
N ALA A 188 -14.29 -0.54 5.98
CA ALA A 188 -15.03 -1.55 5.23
C ALA A 188 -14.11 -2.70 4.80
N GLY A 189 -14.68 -3.73 4.19
CA GLY A 189 -13.94 -4.83 3.59
C GLY A 189 -13.50 -5.91 4.58
N ARG A 190 -12.73 -6.86 4.05
CA ARG A 190 -12.29 -8.06 4.78
C ARG A 190 -11.36 -7.75 5.94
N ILE A 191 -10.67 -6.62 5.91
CA ILE A 191 -9.80 -6.15 7.00
C ILE A 191 -10.54 -6.12 8.36
N ARG A 192 -11.83 -5.74 8.37
CA ARG A 192 -12.60 -5.70 9.61
C ARG A 192 -12.73 -7.06 10.29
N HIS A 193 -12.84 -8.12 9.48
CA HIS A 193 -12.88 -9.49 10.01
C HIS A 193 -11.52 -9.89 10.59
N HIS A 194 -10.43 -9.59 9.87
CA HIS A 194 -9.08 -9.85 10.37
C HIS A 194 -8.76 -9.09 11.64
N LEU A 195 -9.16 -7.82 11.75
CA LEU A 195 -9.02 -7.04 12.98
C LEU A 195 -9.80 -7.67 14.13
N ARG A 196 -11.06 -8.05 13.93
CA ARG A 196 -11.87 -8.70 14.96
C ARG A 196 -11.21 -9.97 15.51
N HIS A 197 -10.56 -10.76 14.65
CA HIS A 197 -9.90 -12.01 15.05
C HIS A 197 -8.50 -11.82 15.64
N ASN A 198 -7.82 -10.72 15.36
CA ASN A 198 -6.40 -10.57 15.71
C ASN A 198 -6.10 -9.45 16.70
N LEU A 199 -6.95 -8.42 16.86
CA LEU A 199 -6.72 -7.28 17.78
C LEU A 199 -6.52 -7.73 19.24
N GLY A 200 -7.27 -8.73 19.70
CA GLY A 200 -7.14 -9.26 21.07
C GLY A 200 -5.95 -10.21 21.27
N ARG A 201 -5.24 -10.56 20.21
CA ARG A 201 -4.13 -11.53 20.27
C ARG A 201 -2.81 -10.79 20.42
N ARG A 202 -2.22 -10.83 21.62
CA ARG A 202 -0.96 -10.12 21.94
C ARG A 202 0.22 -10.45 21.03
N GLN A 203 0.24 -11.67 20.48
CA GLN A 203 1.28 -12.10 19.55
C GLN A 203 1.11 -11.48 18.15
N CYS A 204 -0.09 -11.08 17.74
CA CYS A 204 -0.33 -10.46 16.45
C CYS A 204 0.05 -8.97 16.45
N GLY A 205 0.38 -8.46 15.28
CA GLY A 205 0.64 -7.04 15.03
C GLY A 205 -0.30 -6.49 13.96
N ILE A 206 -0.53 -5.17 14.01
CA ILE A 206 -1.23 -4.45 12.96
C ILE A 206 -0.27 -3.38 12.45
N LEU A 207 -0.02 -3.38 11.15
CA LEU A 207 0.88 -2.45 10.49
C LEU A 207 0.08 -1.53 9.55
N PHE A 208 0.02 -0.26 9.88
CA PHE A 208 -0.59 0.75 9.01
C PHE A 208 0.45 1.30 8.02
N THR A 209 0.17 1.16 6.74
CA THR A 209 1.06 1.57 5.64
C THR A 209 0.73 2.94 5.06
N GLY A 210 -0.24 3.65 5.63
CA GLY A 210 -0.67 4.95 5.12
C GLY A 210 -1.43 5.78 6.13
N TYR A 211 -1.78 6.98 5.71
CA TYR A 211 -2.54 7.95 6.51
C TYR A 211 -3.87 7.36 7.00
N GLN A 212 -4.20 7.68 8.25
CA GLN A 212 -5.47 7.32 8.87
C GLN A 212 -6.26 8.61 9.17
N ALA A 213 -7.36 8.80 8.45
CA ALA A 213 -8.18 9.99 8.60
C ALA A 213 -8.88 10.05 9.97
N ALA A 214 -9.08 11.24 10.49
CA ALA A 214 -9.83 11.45 11.72
C ALA A 214 -11.24 10.83 11.61
N GLY A 215 -11.68 10.17 12.68
CA GLY A 215 -12.98 9.51 12.74
C GLY A 215 -13.00 8.06 12.23
N THR A 216 -11.96 7.59 11.53
CA THR A 216 -11.89 6.22 11.02
C THR A 216 -11.51 5.20 12.11
N LEU A 217 -11.89 3.94 11.89
CA LEU A 217 -11.49 2.84 12.78
C LEU A 217 -9.97 2.69 12.83
N GLY A 218 -9.28 2.81 11.68
CA GLY A 218 -7.83 2.77 11.63
C GLY A 218 -7.19 3.85 12.50
N ARG A 219 -7.73 5.08 12.47
CA ARG A 219 -7.25 6.18 13.31
C ARG A 219 -7.44 5.89 14.80
N ARG A 220 -8.59 5.36 15.19
CA ARG A 220 -8.87 4.97 16.58
C ARG A 220 -7.89 3.93 17.09
N ILE A 221 -7.54 2.94 16.26
CA ILE A 221 -6.55 1.91 16.61
C ILE A 221 -5.16 2.54 16.79
N VAL A 222 -4.73 3.39 15.87
CA VAL A 222 -3.43 4.09 15.94
C VAL A 222 -3.34 4.97 17.19
N ASP A 223 -4.43 5.62 17.58
CA ASP A 223 -4.51 6.45 18.79
C ASP A 223 -4.59 5.62 20.09
N GLY A 224 -4.57 4.29 19.99
CA GLY A 224 -4.57 3.40 21.15
C GLY A 224 -5.91 3.28 21.87
N ALA A 225 -7.03 3.39 21.15
CA ALA A 225 -8.36 3.20 21.73
C ALA A 225 -8.47 1.82 22.42
N LYS A 226 -8.98 1.82 23.66
CA LYS A 226 -9.09 0.57 24.46
C LYS A 226 -10.18 -0.38 23.96
N SER A 227 -11.15 0.15 23.20
CA SER A 227 -12.18 -0.64 22.50
C SER A 227 -12.50 -0.01 21.16
N VAL A 228 -12.68 -0.83 20.15
CA VAL A 228 -12.96 -0.44 18.76
C VAL A 228 -14.00 -1.35 18.13
#